data_1e8a4d3e75f4d1ba0e47bd5e588356f0
#
_entry.id   1e8a4d3e75f4d1ba0e47bd5e588356f0
#
_cell.length_a   1.000
_cell.length_b   1.000
_cell.length_c   1.000
_cell.angle_alpha   90.00
_cell.angle_beta   90.00
_cell.angle_gamma   90.00
#
_symmetry.space_group_name_H-M   'P 1'
#
loop_
_entity.id
_entity.type
_entity.pdbx_description
1 polymer ?
#
loop_
_entity_poly.entity_id
_entity_poly.type
_entity_poly.pdbx_seq_one_letter_code
_entity_poly.pdbx_strand_id
1 'polypeptide(L)'
;NKCDGDDFSKWTECFATYTWKNGTTYTGEWKDGLASGNGRMVWYWGDVYNGEFLNGKQNGYGKMNWSNLEKKVGVLENGYGTFDWPSGSTYIGEWKDGKASGYGVYTWANGEKFVGEHIDGKANGYGVILDSDGYKYVGEFKEKKRNGLGLYSIPSGTKYIGQWKDGKESGHGVKVFFDGRVETGIYENGVLIEK
;
A
#
# COMPACT_ATOMS: atom_id res chain seq x y z
N ASN A 1 13.54 -16.23 -27.01
CA ASN A 1 14.87 -16.80 -27.31
C ASN A 1 15.59 -17.12 -26.01
N LYS A 2 16.35 -18.25 -25.96
CA LYS A 2 17.23 -18.56 -24.84
C LYS A 2 18.52 -17.75 -24.98
N CYS A 3 19.08 -17.27 -23.85
CA CYS A 3 20.39 -16.61 -23.86
C CYS A 3 21.50 -17.59 -24.26
N ASP A 4 22.51 -17.11 -24.95
CA ASP A 4 23.64 -17.92 -25.43
C ASP A 4 24.90 -17.59 -24.63
N GLY A 5 25.72 -18.63 -24.38
CA GLY A 5 26.97 -18.54 -23.59
C GLY A 5 26.77 -18.33 -22.09
N ASP A 6 27.86 -18.29 -21.33
CA ASP A 6 27.88 -18.21 -19.87
C ASP A 6 28.13 -16.80 -19.34
N ASP A 7 28.44 -15.86 -20.21
CA ASP A 7 28.70 -14.44 -19.85
C ASP A 7 27.42 -13.60 -19.89
N PHE A 8 26.74 -13.51 -18.75
CA PHE A 8 25.48 -12.78 -18.64
C PHE A 8 25.60 -11.30 -19.01
N SER A 9 26.79 -10.70 -18.93
CA SER A 9 27.00 -9.30 -19.29
C SER A 9 26.72 -8.99 -20.77
N LYS A 10 26.65 -10.02 -21.59
CA LYS A 10 26.36 -9.95 -23.04
C LYS A 10 24.94 -10.36 -23.39
N TRP A 11 24.13 -10.79 -22.41
CA TRP A 11 22.78 -11.26 -22.66
C TRP A 11 21.83 -10.10 -22.93
N THR A 12 21.16 -10.16 -24.05
CA THR A 12 20.17 -9.16 -24.45
C THR A 12 19.02 -9.79 -25.22
N GLU A 13 17.80 -9.28 -25.01
CA GLU A 13 16.55 -9.74 -25.64
C GLU A 13 16.38 -11.29 -25.58
N CYS A 14 16.73 -11.89 -24.45
CA CYS A 14 16.71 -13.33 -24.23
C CYS A 14 16.24 -13.73 -22.84
N PHE A 15 15.98 -15.02 -22.62
CA PHE A 15 15.54 -15.60 -21.36
C PHE A 15 16.55 -16.62 -20.83
N ALA A 16 16.96 -16.47 -19.56
CA ALA A 16 17.88 -17.39 -18.90
C ALA A 16 17.75 -17.41 -17.38
N THR A 17 18.39 -18.40 -16.77
CA THR A 17 18.66 -18.44 -15.33
C THR A 17 20.13 -18.18 -15.08
N TYR A 18 20.42 -17.22 -14.19
CA TYR A 18 21.77 -16.96 -13.72
C TYR A 18 21.84 -17.04 -12.20
N THR A 19 22.89 -17.65 -11.68
CA THR A 19 23.16 -17.73 -10.24
C THR A 19 24.48 -17.00 -9.94
N TRP A 20 24.40 -15.94 -9.14
CA TRP A 20 25.57 -15.21 -8.68
C TRP A 20 26.38 -16.03 -7.66
N LYS A 21 27.66 -15.69 -7.48
CA LYS A 21 28.57 -16.38 -6.53
C LYS A 21 28.05 -16.38 -5.09
N ASN A 22 27.21 -15.43 -4.71
CA ASN A 22 26.58 -15.37 -3.38
C ASN A 22 25.36 -16.30 -3.23
N GLY A 23 24.96 -17.05 -4.29
CA GLY A 23 23.80 -17.93 -4.29
C GLY A 23 22.48 -17.27 -4.67
N THR A 24 22.45 -15.95 -4.91
CA THR A 24 21.27 -15.29 -5.48
C THR A 24 21.03 -15.78 -6.90
N THR A 25 19.79 -16.08 -7.26
CA THR A 25 19.42 -16.59 -8.58
C THR A 25 18.36 -15.70 -9.22
N TYR A 26 18.54 -15.36 -10.50
CA TYR A 26 17.51 -14.74 -11.32
C TYR A 26 17.15 -15.64 -12.50
N THR A 27 15.86 -15.81 -12.71
CA THR A 27 15.29 -16.52 -13.88
C THR A 27 14.32 -15.58 -14.55
N GLY A 28 14.60 -15.20 -15.79
CA GLY A 28 13.76 -14.23 -16.48
C GLY A 28 14.37 -13.68 -17.76
N GLU A 29 13.82 -12.58 -18.21
CA GLU A 29 14.26 -11.85 -19.39
C GLU A 29 15.50 -10.99 -19.07
N TRP A 30 16.40 -10.90 -20.03
CA TRP A 30 17.65 -10.15 -19.94
C TRP A 30 17.75 -9.12 -21.05
N LYS A 31 18.24 -7.96 -20.71
CA LYS A 31 18.58 -6.91 -21.65
C LYS A 31 19.86 -6.21 -21.24
N ASP A 32 20.82 -6.13 -22.16
CA ASP A 32 22.12 -5.48 -21.97
C ASP A 32 22.83 -5.93 -20.66
N GLY A 33 22.81 -7.24 -20.37
CA GLY A 33 23.39 -7.84 -19.16
C GLY A 33 22.62 -7.59 -17.86
N LEU A 34 21.42 -7.02 -17.93
CA LEU A 34 20.61 -6.70 -16.78
C LEU A 34 19.28 -7.45 -16.80
N ALA A 35 18.78 -7.82 -15.60
CA ALA A 35 17.43 -8.34 -15.45
C ALA A 35 16.41 -7.32 -16.00
N SER A 36 15.53 -7.77 -16.87
CA SER A 36 14.55 -6.93 -17.56
C SER A 36 13.26 -7.72 -17.80
N GLY A 37 12.14 -7.04 -18.12
CA GLY A 37 10.88 -7.72 -18.37
C GLY A 37 10.42 -8.59 -17.20
N ASN A 38 9.75 -9.71 -17.48
CA ASN A 38 9.24 -10.60 -16.45
C ASN A 38 10.32 -11.57 -15.95
N GLY A 39 10.38 -11.72 -14.61
CA GLY A 39 11.35 -12.61 -14.01
C GLY A 39 11.07 -12.98 -12.55
N ARG A 40 11.89 -13.91 -12.06
CA ARG A 40 11.88 -14.37 -10.67
C ARG A 40 13.29 -14.23 -10.09
N MET A 41 13.42 -13.44 -9.04
CA MET A 41 14.63 -13.31 -8.24
C MET A 41 14.49 -14.10 -6.95
N VAL A 42 15.49 -14.89 -6.61
CA VAL A 42 15.61 -15.59 -5.31
C VAL A 42 16.92 -15.16 -4.69
N TRP A 43 16.87 -14.42 -3.60
CA TRP A 43 18.06 -14.02 -2.89
C TRP A 43 18.63 -15.19 -2.06
N TYR A 44 19.94 -15.21 -1.83
CA TYR A 44 20.63 -16.27 -1.09
C TYR A 44 20.09 -16.45 0.35
N TRP A 45 19.44 -15.43 0.91
CA TRP A 45 18.76 -15.51 2.22
C TRP A 45 17.32 -16.00 2.13
N GLY A 46 16.83 -16.36 0.94
CA GLY A 46 15.57 -17.04 0.70
C GLY A 46 14.39 -16.16 0.29
N ASP A 47 14.53 -14.84 0.25
CA ASP A 47 13.48 -13.95 -0.27
C ASP A 47 13.24 -14.21 -1.76
N VAL A 48 12.01 -14.04 -2.20
CA VAL A 48 11.61 -14.28 -3.59
C VAL A 48 10.79 -13.12 -4.12
N TYR A 49 11.22 -12.54 -5.23
CA TYR A 49 10.39 -11.62 -6.03
C TYR A 49 10.00 -12.27 -7.34
N ASN A 50 8.73 -12.20 -7.69
CA ASN A 50 8.20 -12.57 -9.00
C ASN A 50 7.52 -11.34 -9.59
N GLY A 51 7.97 -10.89 -10.74
CA GLY A 51 7.41 -9.68 -11.36
C GLY A 51 8.31 -9.07 -12.42
N GLU A 52 8.01 -7.82 -12.72
CA GLU A 52 8.71 -7.06 -13.75
C GLU A 52 10.03 -6.48 -13.23
N PHE A 53 11.00 -6.41 -14.12
CA PHE A 53 12.32 -5.82 -13.89
C PHE A 53 12.62 -4.76 -14.94
N LEU A 54 13.34 -3.73 -14.55
CA LEU A 54 13.89 -2.73 -15.43
C LEU A 54 15.31 -2.36 -14.97
N ASN A 55 16.29 -2.52 -15.88
CA ASN A 55 17.69 -2.21 -15.60
C ASN A 55 18.23 -2.88 -14.32
N GLY A 56 17.92 -4.16 -14.14
CA GLY A 56 18.36 -4.97 -12.99
C GLY A 56 17.58 -4.74 -11.69
N LYS A 57 16.58 -3.85 -11.68
CA LYS A 57 15.78 -3.50 -10.51
C LYS A 57 14.35 -3.96 -10.67
N GLN A 58 13.71 -4.28 -9.55
CA GLN A 58 12.28 -4.56 -9.50
C GLN A 58 11.49 -3.33 -9.94
N ASN A 59 10.57 -3.50 -10.89
CA ASN A 59 9.78 -2.42 -11.46
C ASN A 59 8.42 -2.97 -11.91
N GLY A 60 7.41 -2.08 -12.07
CA GLY A 60 6.11 -2.51 -12.59
C GLY A 60 5.33 -3.42 -11.64
N TYR A 61 4.73 -4.46 -12.19
CA TYR A 61 3.90 -5.41 -11.44
C TYR A 61 4.74 -6.54 -10.83
N GLY A 62 4.53 -6.82 -9.53
CA GLY A 62 5.23 -7.93 -8.92
C GLY A 62 4.77 -8.27 -7.51
N LYS A 63 5.21 -9.45 -7.04
CA LYS A 63 4.96 -9.96 -5.69
C LYS A 63 6.27 -10.31 -5.01
N MET A 64 6.46 -9.79 -3.81
CA MET A 64 7.57 -10.13 -2.93
C MET A 64 7.09 -11.13 -1.86
N ASN A 65 7.83 -12.24 -1.68
CA ASN A 65 7.67 -13.18 -0.59
C ASN A 65 8.95 -13.19 0.25
N TRP A 66 8.82 -12.94 1.53
CA TRP A 66 9.93 -12.83 2.47
C TRP A 66 10.21 -14.18 3.17
N SER A 67 11.44 -14.61 3.22
CA SER A 67 11.86 -15.85 3.88
C SER A 67 12.00 -15.71 5.39
N ASN A 68 12.29 -14.49 5.87
CA ASN A 68 12.50 -14.21 7.29
C ASN A 68 11.69 -12.98 7.70
N LEU A 69 10.83 -13.16 8.69
CA LEU A 69 9.92 -12.16 9.23
C LEU A 69 10.62 -10.96 9.92
N GLU A 70 11.91 -11.05 10.20
CA GLU A 70 12.69 -10.00 10.87
C GLU A 70 13.46 -9.09 9.91
N LYS A 71 13.61 -9.45 8.64
CA LYS A 71 14.36 -8.66 7.64
C LYS A 71 13.44 -7.98 6.64
N LYS A 72 13.19 -6.71 6.87
CA LYS A 72 12.64 -5.79 5.88
C LYS A 72 13.73 -5.34 4.92
N VAL A 73 13.98 -6.05 3.83
CA VAL A 73 14.82 -5.50 2.75
C VAL A 73 14.31 -6.00 1.42
N GLY A 74 13.73 -5.13 0.65
CA GLY A 74 13.27 -5.38 -0.72
C GLY A 74 11.90 -4.76 -0.95
N VAL A 75 11.90 -3.50 -1.22
CA VAL A 75 10.71 -2.73 -1.54
C VAL A 75 10.63 -2.65 -3.04
N LEU A 76 9.42 -2.75 -3.61
CA LEU A 76 9.20 -2.35 -4.99
C LEU A 76 9.66 -0.91 -5.14
N GLU A 77 10.68 -0.64 -5.95
CA GLU A 77 11.14 0.74 -6.13
C GLU A 77 10.02 1.57 -6.74
N ASN A 78 9.43 1.09 -7.83
CA ASN A 78 8.32 1.77 -8.49
C ASN A 78 7.38 0.74 -9.14
N GLY A 79 6.10 1.07 -9.24
CA GLY A 79 5.11 0.28 -9.96
C GLY A 79 3.93 -0.15 -9.10
N TYR A 80 3.28 -1.25 -9.43
CA TYR A 80 2.12 -1.78 -8.70
C TYR A 80 2.43 -3.18 -8.16
N GLY A 81 2.17 -3.43 -6.89
CA GLY A 81 2.46 -4.73 -6.31
C GLY A 81 1.91 -4.96 -4.92
N THR A 82 2.14 -6.17 -4.43
CA THR A 82 1.73 -6.61 -3.09
C THR A 82 2.93 -6.70 -2.18
N PHE A 83 2.77 -6.21 -0.96
CA PHE A 83 3.74 -6.35 0.10
C PHE A 83 3.06 -6.90 1.37
N ASP A 84 3.61 -7.99 1.90
CA ASP A 84 3.15 -8.61 3.13
C ASP A 84 4.16 -8.35 4.25
N TRP A 85 3.74 -7.64 5.31
CA TRP A 85 4.59 -7.43 6.50
C TRP A 85 4.56 -8.63 7.44
N PRO A 86 5.66 -8.87 8.15
CA PRO A 86 5.72 -9.92 9.18
C PRO A 86 4.66 -9.79 10.27
N SER A 87 4.19 -8.57 10.51
CA SER A 87 3.10 -8.30 11.45
C SER A 87 1.74 -8.86 11.03
N GLY A 88 1.62 -9.39 9.80
CA GLY A 88 0.36 -9.82 9.19
C GLY A 88 -0.39 -8.72 8.45
N SER A 89 0.15 -7.50 8.42
CA SER A 89 -0.40 -6.43 7.57
C SER A 89 -0.01 -6.64 6.12
N THR A 90 -0.84 -6.17 5.19
CA THR A 90 -0.58 -6.23 3.75
C THR A 90 -0.83 -4.89 3.07
N TYR A 91 -0.12 -4.61 1.98
CA TYR A 91 -0.42 -3.51 1.08
C TYR A 91 -0.46 -4.00 -0.35
N ILE A 92 -1.49 -3.60 -1.07
CA ILE A 92 -1.66 -3.85 -2.51
C ILE A 92 -1.91 -2.50 -3.17
N GLY A 93 -1.02 -2.06 -4.03
CA GLY A 93 -1.16 -0.75 -4.65
C GLY A 93 0.10 -0.26 -5.34
N GLU A 94 0.10 1.03 -5.62
CA GLU A 94 1.20 1.72 -6.27
C GLU A 94 2.36 1.96 -5.30
N TRP A 95 3.58 1.89 -5.84
CA TRP A 95 4.84 2.09 -5.14
C TRP A 95 5.68 3.14 -5.84
N LYS A 96 6.34 3.98 -5.06
CA LYS A 96 7.31 4.94 -5.55
C LYS A 96 8.45 5.08 -4.55
N ASP A 97 9.69 4.97 -5.05
CA ASP A 97 10.91 5.07 -4.25
C ASP A 97 10.84 4.21 -2.97
N GLY A 98 10.32 2.99 -3.13
CA GLY A 98 10.18 2.04 -2.04
C GLY A 98 9.10 2.33 -1.03
N LYS A 99 8.16 3.20 -1.32
CA LYS A 99 7.05 3.55 -0.43
C LYS A 99 5.72 3.37 -1.13
N ALA A 100 4.69 3.03 -0.35
CA ALA A 100 3.31 3.07 -0.81
C ALA A 100 2.99 4.48 -1.32
N SER A 101 2.50 4.60 -2.54
CA SER A 101 2.20 5.86 -3.22
C SER A 101 0.97 5.66 -4.11
N GLY A 102 0.32 6.76 -4.53
CA GLY A 102 -0.88 6.63 -5.35
C GLY A 102 -2.00 5.84 -4.68
N TYR A 103 -2.78 5.11 -5.45
CA TYR A 103 -3.92 4.35 -4.93
C TYR A 103 -3.52 2.94 -4.48
N GLY A 104 -4.07 2.53 -3.33
CA GLY A 104 -3.83 1.19 -2.82
C GLY A 104 -4.76 0.77 -1.69
N VAL A 105 -4.62 -0.49 -1.30
CA VAL A 105 -5.33 -1.10 -0.17
C VAL A 105 -4.29 -1.51 0.87
N TYR A 106 -4.35 -0.89 2.03
CA TYR A 106 -3.61 -1.33 3.20
C TYR A 106 -4.56 -2.11 4.11
N THR A 107 -4.18 -3.32 4.48
CA THR A 107 -4.90 -4.15 5.45
C THR A 107 -4.00 -4.36 6.66
N TRP A 108 -4.47 -3.94 7.84
CA TRP A 108 -3.76 -4.19 9.08
C TRP A 108 -3.96 -5.63 9.56
N ALA A 109 -3.07 -6.12 10.42
CA ALA A 109 -3.14 -7.47 10.98
C ALA A 109 -4.44 -7.75 11.76
N ASN A 110 -5.09 -6.71 12.29
CA ASN A 110 -6.39 -6.79 12.97
C ASN A 110 -7.59 -6.85 12.02
N GLY A 111 -7.37 -6.83 10.69
CA GLY A 111 -8.41 -6.87 9.67
C GLY A 111 -8.96 -5.50 9.25
N GLU A 112 -8.60 -4.41 9.93
CA GLU A 112 -8.90 -3.06 9.48
C GLU A 112 -8.32 -2.80 8.08
N LYS A 113 -9.03 -2.04 7.25
CA LYS A 113 -8.59 -1.71 5.89
C LYS A 113 -8.67 -0.22 5.61
N PHE A 114 -7.64 0.29 4.97
CA PHE A 114 -7.66 1.58 4.29
C PHE A 114 -7.59 1.35 2.77
N VAL A 115 -8.52 1.96 2.05
CA VAL A 115 -8.56 1.98 0.58
C VAL A 115 -8.51 3.42 0.13
N GLY A 116 -7.48 3.85 -0.56
CA GLY A 116 -7.37 5.25 -0.96
C GLY A 116 -5.95 5.66 -1.36
N GLU A 117 -5.75 6.97 -1.36
CA GLU A 117 -4.49 7.58 -1.78
C GLU A 117 -3.41 7.49 -0.70
N HIS A 118 -2.19 7.24 -1.14
CA HIS A 118 -0.99 7.21 -0.29
C HIS A 118 0.05 8.18 -0.82
N ILE A 119 0.73 8.86 0.08
CA ILE A 119 1.92 9.67 -0.20
C ILE A 119 2.99 9.28 0.82
N ASP A 120 4.17 8.90 0.35
CA ASP A 120 5.31 8.50 1.20
C ASP A 120 4.96 7.45 2.27
N GLY A 121 4.14 6.46 1.92
CA GLY A 121 3.73 5.37 2.83
C GLY A 121 2.65 5.77 3.84
N LYS A 122 2.00 6.90 3.66
CA LYS A 122 0.94 7.38 4.55
C LYS A 122 -0.36 7.61 3.80
N ALA A 123 -1.49 7.33 4.44
CA ALA A 123 -2.80 7.72 3.94
C ALA A 123 -2.88 9.24 3.81
N ASN A 124 -3.17 9.72 2.61
CA ASN A 124 -3.38 11.12 2.24
C ASN A 124 -4.49 11.20 1.19
N GLY A 125 -5.01 12.40 0.91
CA GLY A 125 -6.07 12.55 -0.08
C GLY A 125 -7.36 11.86 0.30
N TYR A 126 -8.08 11.30 -0.66
CA TYR A 126 -9.36 10.64 -0.41
C TYR A 126 -9.21 9.16 -0.14
N GLY A 127 -10.01 8.66 0.80
CA GLY A 127 -10.01 7.23 1.11
C GLY A 127 -11.17 6.76 1.98
N VAL A 128 -11.17 5.45 2.22
CA VAL A 128 -12.12 4.74 3.06
C VAL A 128 -11.35 3.95 4.10
N ILE A 129 -11.70 4.12 5.38
CA ILE A 129 -11.33 3.15 6.42
C ILE A 129 -12.55 2.28 6.72
N LEU A 130 -12.30 0.98 6.81
CA LEU A 130 -13.22 -0.05 7.27
C LEU A 130 -12.57 -0.76 8.44
N ASP A 131 -13.15 -0.62 9.60
CA ASP A 131 -12.79 -1.33 10.81
C ASP A 131 -13.43 -2.73 10.84
N SER A 132 -12.81 -3.68 11.54
CA SER A 132 -13.34 -5.04 11.74
C SER A 132 -14.68 -5.06 12.47
N ASP A 133 -14.95 -4.06 13.30
CA ASP A 133 -16.18 -3.93 14.09
C ASP A 133 -17.30 -3.22 13.32
N GLY A 134 -17.05 -2.85 12.05
CA GLY A 134 -18.03 -2.23 11.16
C GLY A 134 -18.08 -0.70 11.21
N TYR A 135 -17.12 -0.04 11.89
CA TYR A 135 -16.95 1.40 11.77
C TYR A 135 -16.41 1.75 10.39
N LYS A 136 -16.95 2.80 9.80
CA LYS A 136 -16.56 3.25 8.47
C LYS A 136 -16.35 4.75 8.43
N TYR A 137 -15.23 5.16 7.84
CA TYR A 137 -15.01 6.55 7.44
C TYR A 137 -14.78 6.63 5.93
N VAL A 138 -15.39 7.61 5.30
CA VAL A 138 -15.19 7.95 3.88
C VAL A 138 -14.92 9.43 3.80
N GLY A 139 -13.77 9.84 3.32
CA GLY A 139 -13.43 11.26 3.27
C GLY A 139 -11.95 11.52 3.04
N GLU A 140 -11.55 12.72 3.39
CA GLU A 140 -10.18 13.20 3.23
C GLU A 140 -9.28 12.77 4.38
N PHE A 141 -8.03 12.51 4.04
CA PHE A 141 -6.95 12.14 4.97
C PHE A 141 -5.75 13.07 4.78
N LYS A 142 -5.07 13.34 5.87
CA LYS A 142 -3.78 14.00 5.89
C LYS A 142 -2.89 13.33 6.92
N GLU A 143 -1.71 12.85 6.48
CA GLU A 143 -0.73 12.22 7.35
C GLU A 143 -1.34 11.11 8.23
N LYS A 144 -2.12 10.20 7.64
CA LYS A 144 -2.86 9.09 8.27
C LYS A 144 -4.04 9.49 9.16
N LYS A 145 -4.39 10.76 9.27
CA LYS A 145 -5.50 11.25 10.08
C LYS A 145 -6.66 11.68 9.21
N ARG A 146 -7.90 11.45 9.67
CA ARG A 146 -9.10 12.04 9.09
C ARG A 146 -8.97 13.56 9.10
N ASN A 147 -9.20 14.21 7.97
CA ASN A 147 -9.05 15.65 7.77
C ASN A 147 -10.01 16.12 6.69
N GLY A 148 -10.28 17.44 6.57
CA GLY A 148 -11.18 17.95 5.54
C GLY A 148 -12.62 17.47 5.69
N LEU A 149 -13.27 17.10 4.59
CA LEU A 149 -14.66 16.63 4.60
C LEU A 149 -14.73 15.11 4.67
N GLY A 150 -15.69 14.61 5.47
CA GLY A 150 -15.89 13.16 5.56
C GLY A 150 -17.19 12.73 6.22
N LEU A 151 -17.57 11.49 5.89
CA LEU A 151 -18.69 10.76 6.49
C LEU A 151 -18.11 9.68 7.42
N TYR A 152 -18.51 9.69 8.65
CA TYR A 152 -18.25 8.62 9.60
C TYR A 152 -19.55 7.92 9.97
N SER A 153 -19.55 6.61 10.01
CA SER A 153 -20.69 5.80 10.45
C SER A 153 -20.25 4.73 11.43
N ILE A 154 -21.05 4.52 12.44
CA ILE A 154 -20.86 3.45 13.42
C ILE A 154 -21.90 2.34 13.24
N PRO A 155 -21.63 1.09 13.69
CA PRO A 155 -22.54 -0.05 13.51
C PRO A 155 -23.95 0.15 14.07
N SER A 156 -24.09 0.93 15.14
CA SER A 156 -25.39 1.25 15.73
C SER A 156 -26.30 2.11 14.83
N GLY A 157 -25.76 2.64 13.71
CA GLY A 157 -26.51 3.46 12.75
C GLY A 157 -26.29 4.96 12.88
N THR A 158 -25.62 5.44 13.93
CA THR A 158 -25.27 6.87 14.05
C THR A 158 -24.25 7.25 12.97
N LYS A 159 -24.42 8.43 12.36
CA LYS A 159 -23.54 8.98 11.32
C LYS A 159 -23.16 10.42 11.64
N TYR A 160 -21.95 10.80 11.27
CA TYR A 160 -21.51 12.20 11.22
C TYR A 160 -21.05 12.53 9.80
N ILE A 161 -21.51 13.64 9.29
CA ILE A 161 -21.15 14.21 7.98
C ILE A 161 -20.67 15.63 8.24
N GLY A 162 -19.42 15.92 7.94
CA GLY A 162 -18.91 17.27 8.21
C GLY A 162 -17.39 17.37 8.09
N GLN A 163 -16.87 18.42 8.70
CA GLN A 163 -15.46 18.74 8.70
C GLN A 163 -14.71 17.96 9.78
N TRP A 164 -13.47 17.62 9.48
CA TRP A 164 -12.55 16.86 10.33
C TRP A 164 -11.22 17.57 10.44
N LYS A 165 -10.61 17.53 11.60
CA LYS A 165 -9.26 18.02 11.84
C LYS A 165 -8.51 17.08 12.79
N ASP A 166 -7.36 16.63 12.36
CA ASP A 166 -6.48 15.74 13.15
C ASP A 166 -7.18 14.49 13.73
N GLY A 167 -8.14 13.93 12.97
CA GLY A 167 -8.88 12.73 13.35
C GLY A 167 -10.16 12.96 14.14
N LYS A 168 -10.50 14.21 14.46
CA LYS A 168 -11.69 14.59 15.25
C LYS A 168 -12.69 15.40 14.42
N GLU A 169 -13.98 15.29 14.76
CA GLU A 169 -15.05 16.14 14.24
C GLU A 169 -14.73 17.60 14.59
N SER A 170 -14.74 18.49 13.60
CA SER A 170 -14.35 19.90 13.74
C SER A 170 -15.04 20.77 12.70
N GLY A 171 -15.38 22.02 13.03
CA GLY A 171 -16.10 22.90 12.11
C GLY A 171 -17.54 22.46 11.86
N HIS A 172 -18.10 22.84 10.72
CA HIS A 172 -19.50 22.54 10.40
C HIS A 172 -19.75 21.05 10.20
N GLY A 173 -20.83 20.54 10.81
CA GLY A 173 -21.21 19.15 10.67
C GLY A 173 -22.67 18.85 11.03
N VAL A 174 -23.09 17.67 10.60
CA VAL A 174 -24.42 17.10 10.89
C VAL A 174 -24.21 15.71 11.48
N LYS A 175 -24.79 15.49 12.65
CA LYS A 175 -24.83 14.17 13.30
C LYS A 175 -26.26 13.63 13.26
N VAL A 176 -26.44 12.46 12.67
CA VAL A 176 -27.70 11.74 12.61
C VAL A 176 -27.57 10.53 13.52
N PHE A 177 -28.35 10.51 14.57
CA PHE A 177 -28.38 9.41 15.54
C PHE A 177 -29.24 8.24 15.05
N PHE A 178 -29.00 7.05 15.59
CA PHE A 178 -29.73 5.83 15.24
C PHE A 178 -31.24 5.94 15.52
N ASP A 179 -31.65 6.81 16.47
CA ASP A 179 -33.05 7.07 16.82
C ASP A 179 -33.72 8.13 15.95
N GLY A 180 -33.01 8.62 14.92
CA GLY A 180 -33.49 9.62 13.97
C GLY A 180 -33.28 11.07 14.42
N ARG A 181 -32.80 11.35 15.62
CA ARG A 181 -32.41 12.71 16.02
C ARG A 181 -31.32 13.24 15.12
N VAL A 182 -31.37 14.55 14.85
CA VAL A 182 -30.35 15.25 14.03
C VAL A 182 -29.81 16.43 14.84
N GLU A 183 -28.49 16.51 14.91
CA GLU A 183 -27.77 17.67 15.44
C GLU A 183 -26.95 18.30 14.32
N THR A 184 -27.13 19.61 14.13
CA THR A 184 -26.37 20.39 13.13
C THR A 184 -25.70 21.54 13.84
N GLY A 185 -24.48 21.83 13.51
CA GLY A 185 -23.79 22.98 14.10
C GLY A 185 -22.27 22.93 13.94
N ILE A 186 -21.61 23.68 14.82
CA ILE A 186 -20.14 23.74 14.85
C ILE A 186 -19.61 22.77 15.90
N TYR A 187 -18.66 21.94 15.49
CA TYR A 187 -17.99 20.95 16.32
C TYR A 187 -16.56 21.40 16.64
N GLU A 188 -16.12 21.14 17.85
CA GLU A 188 -14.73 21.27 18.24
C GLU A 188 -14.28 20.03 19.01
N ASN A 189 -13.21 19.38 18.54
CA ASN A 189 -12.66 18.17 19.14
C ASN A 189 -13.69 17.03 19.37
N GLY A 190 -14.70 16.92 18.49
CA GLY A 190 -15.77 15.91 18.56
C GLY A 190 -17.00 16.33 19.38
N VAL A 191 -17.02 17.54 19.92
CA VAL A 191 -18.13 18.08 20.74
C VAL A 191 -18.85 19.18 19.98
N LEU A 192 -20.20 19.15 19.96
CA LEU A 192 -21.02 20.22 19.42
C LEU A 192 -20.94 21.44 20.38
N ILE A 193 -20.44 22.56 19.87
CA ILE A 193 -20.25 23.79 20.67
C ILE A 193 -21.25 24.91 20.31
N GLU A 194 -21.82 24.86 19.09
CA GLU A 194 -22.78 25.86 18.60
C GLU A 194 -23.77 25.17 17.65
N LYS A 195 -25.07 25.50 17.76
CA LYS A 195 -26.19 24.97 16.93
C LYS A 195 -26.61 25.95 15.87
#